data_20626d4f2e747ca13c05d8e726a25f94
#
_entry.id   20626d4f2e747ca13c05d8e726a25f94
#
_cell.length_a   1.000
_cell.length_b   1.000
_cell.length_c   1.000
_cell.angle_alpha   90.00
_cell.angle_beta   90.00
_cell.angle_gamma   90.00
#
_symmetry.space_group_name_H-M   'P 1'
#
loop_
_entity.id
_entity.type
_entity.pdbx_description
1 polymer ?
#
loop_
_entity_poly.entity_id
_entity_poly.type
_entity_poly.pdbx_seq_one_letter_code
_entity_poly.pdbx_strand_id
1 'polypeptide(L)'
;MTRTTATTATTLHACCWSTVSCAAGEVARVQELAARLHPGAAVVVSCQRVEAYSASPCDCEAPAHFADGQALQHLAEVAAGLHSVVLGEEQILGQVRRAFDTSLPALRRVADIALASARELRRETDFNSHAGALLDRALKTAGMTPGGTLLVLGGGQLGRLVARRGRETGFADVIIASRTRPPEIEGVRYVPLSRASALEPVAVIAGCLGSAAGEVLPASLPAAALLADLGTPRNFAEGQDAPVVTLADMLADEHARPHAMKRRGELRARLTEIVDARAAAALRSGSPIAGLRFEVERIRQRELARMMKLHPDLPADALDAFARALVNQLFHGPSARLKSDPALGEKVAELFAPA
;
A
#
# COMPACT_ATOMS: atom_id res chain seq x y z
N MET A 1 -5.90 16.93 42.00
CA MET A 1 -6.15 16.00 40.90
C MET A 1 -5.31 16.43 39.69
N THR A 2 -4.07 15.98 39.63
CA THR A 2 -3.08 16.33 38.61
C THR A 2 -3.20 15.34 37.47
N ARG A 3 -3.66 15.78 36.32
CA ARG A 3 -3.67 15.00 35.07
C ARG A 3 -2.23 14.79 34.62
N THR A 4 -1.71 13.61 34.83
CA THR A 4 -0.45 13.15 34.26
C THR A 4 -0.68 12.90 32.76
N THR A 5 -0.33 13.86 31.91
CA THR A 5 -0.24 13.66 30.47
C THR A 5 1.04 12.88 30.18
N ALA A 6 0.94 11.54 30.20
CA ALA A 6 1.98 10.69 29.68
C ALA A 6 2.04 10.88 28.14
N THR A 7 2.97 11.68 27.67
CA THR A 7 3.33 11.72 26.24
C THR A 7 4.16 10.47 25.94
N THR A 8 3.50 9.34 25.75
CA THR A 8 4.12 8.13 25.25
C THR A 8 4.52 8.39 23.80
N ALA A 9 5.81 8.19 23.46
CA ALA A 9 6.22 8.04 22.08
C ALA A 9 5.29 7.01 21.44
N THR A 10 4.58 7.40 20.39
CA THR A 10 3.61 6.51 19.74
C THR A 10 4.38 5.41 19.04
N THR A 11 4.36 4.21 19.60
CA THR A 11 4.79 3.01 18.91
C THR A 11 3.81 2.78 17.76
N LEU A 12 4.33 2.54 16.57
CA LEU A 12 3.53 2.18 15.40
C LEU A 12 3.77 0.71 15.09
N HIS A 13 2.69 -0.05 14.94
CA HIS A 13 2.73 -1.43 14.50
C HIS A 13 1.89 -1.59 13.25
N ALA A 14 2.34 -2.41 12.31
CA ALA A 14 1.61 -2.74 11.09
C ALA A 14 1.54 -4.26 10.92
N CYS A 15 0.34 -4.76 10.67
CA CYS A 15 0.07 -6.15 10.30
C CYS A 15 -0.44 -6.15 8.86
N CYS A 16 0.21 -6.90 7.99
CA CYS A 16 0.01 -6.78 6.54
C CYS A 16 -0.37 -8.11 5.90
N TRP A 17 -1.45 -8.09 5.11
CA TRP A 17 -1.91 -9.20 4.28
C TRP A 17 -1.90 -8.77 2.81
N SER A 18 -1.37 -9.62 1.94
CA SER A 18 -1.47 -9.42 0.50
C SER A 18 -2.78 -10.04 -0.01
N THR A 19 -3.54 -9.28 -0.78
CA THR A 19 -4.81 -9.71 -1.38
C THR A 19 -4.71 -10.02 -2.87
N VAL A 20 -3.51 -9.93 -3.43
CA VAL A 20 -3.26 -10.12 -4.88
C VAL A 20 -3.71 -11.49 -5.37
N SER A 21 -3.64 -12.51 -4.50
CA SER A 21 -4.05 -13.89 -4.79
C SER A 21 -5.35 -14.29 -4.08
N CYS A 22 -6.02 -13.38 -3.35
CA CYS A 22 -7.20 -13.72 -2.58
C CYS A 22 -8.36 -14.16 -3.46
N ALA A 23 -9.07 -15.21 -3.02
CA ALA A 23 -10.33 -15.64 -3.63
C ALA A 23 -11.46 -14.64 -3.35
N ALA A 24 -12.57 -14.78 -4.08
CA ALA A 24 -13.78 -14.01 -3.82
C ALA A 24 -14.24 -14.18 -2.36
N GLY A 25 -14.58 -13.07 -1.70
CA GLY A 25 -14.99 -13.03 -0.29
C GLY A 25 -13.84 -13.04 0.74
N GLU A 26 -12.64 -13.42 0.38
CA GLU A 26 -11.51 -13.50 1.29
C GLU A 26 -11.02 -12.11 1.73
N VAL A 27 -11.07 -11.14 0.83
CA VAL A 27 -10.72 -9.73 1.15
C VAL A 27 -11.62 -9.18 2.25
N ALA A 28 -12.94 -9.40 2.16
CA ALA A 28 -13.89 -8.94 3.18
C ALA A 28 -13.60 -9.63 4.53
N ARG A 29 -13.33 -10.93 4.52
CA ARG A 29 -12.97 -11.70 5.72
C ARG A 29 -11.68 -11.18 6.35
N VAL A 30 -10.65 -10.92 5.55
CA VAL A 30 -9.36 -10.39 6.04
C VAL A 30 -9.53 -8.97 6.58
N GLN A 31 -10.35 -8.14 5.94
CA GLN A 31 -10.67 -6.79 6.42
C GLN A 31 -11.41 -6.82 7.76
N GLU A 32 -12.40 -7.70 7.91
CA GLU A 32 -13.14 -7.88 9.15
C GLU A 32 -12.23 -8.42 10.25
N LEU A 33 -11.38 -9.40 9.94
CA LEU A 33 -10.38 -9.94 10.85
C LEU A 33 -9.43 -8.84 11.33
N ALA A 34 -8.86 -8.04 10.44
CA ALA A 34 -7.96 -6.95 10.78
C ALA A 34 -8.64 -5.91 11.68
N ALA A 35 -9.88 -5.52 11.40
CA ALA A 35 -10.64 -4.59 12.23
C ALA A 35 -10.95 -5.16 13.63
N ARG A 36 -11.23 -6.47 13.71
CA ARG A 36 -11.54 -7.16 14.97
C ARG A 36 -10.31 -7.36 15.85
N LEU A 37 -9.18 -7.76 15.25
CA LEU A 37 -7.93 -8.01 15.98
C LEU A 37 -7.24 -6.71 16.44
N HIS A 38 -7.54 -5.59 15.78
CA HIS A 38 -6.89 -4.31 16.03
C HIS A 38 -7.93 -3.20 16.29
N PRO A 39 -8.65 -3.23 17.42
CA PRO A 39 -9.63 -2.17 17.75
C PRO A 39 -8.97 -0.80 17.76
N GLY A 40 -9.53 0.14 17.01
CA GLY A 40 -8.99 1.51 16.89
C GLY A 40 -7.78 1.66 15.94
N ALA A 41 -7.38 0.59 15.24
CA ALA A 41 -6.38 0.67 14.19
C ALA A 41 -6.92 1.39 12.95
N ALA A 42 -6.01 2.00 12.18
CA ALA A 42 -6.30 2.42 10.83
C ALA A 42 -6.16 1.22 9.89
N VAL A 43 -7.23 0.84 9.20
CA VAL A 43 -7.23 -0.28 8.26
C VAL A 43 -7.19 0.24 6.83
N VAL A 44 -6.05 0.06 6.17
CA VAL A 44 -5.86 0.39 4.74
C VAL A 44 -6.30 -0.80 3.91
N VAL A 45 -7.28 -0.58 3.04
CA VAL A 45 -7.78 -1.59 2.11
C VAL A 45 -7.56 -1.10 0.69
N SER A 46 -6.90 -1.91 -0.11
CA SER A 46 -6.72 -1.69 -1.54
C SER A 46 -7.01 -2.97 -2.33
N CYS A 47 -6.98 -2.89 -3.66
CA CYS A 47 -7.09 -4.08 -4.50
C CYS A 47 -5.93 -5.08 -4.34
N GLN A 48 -4.90 -4.78 -3.57
CA GLN A 48 -3.71 -5.62 -3.45
C GLN A 48 -3.36 -6.00 -2.02
N ARG A 49 -3.96 -5.35 -1.01
CA ARG A 49 -3.61 -5.55 0.40
C ARG A 49 -4.68 -5.10 1.37
N VAL A 50 -4.65 -5.72 2.53
CA VAL A 50 -5.27 -5.22 3.75
C VAL A 50 -4.17 -5.05 4.78
N GLU A 51 -4.08 -3.87 5.39
CA GLU A 51 -3.07 -3.55 6.40
C GLU A 51 -3.71 -2.85 7.58
N ALA A 52 -3.40 -3.32 8.79
CA ALA A 52 -3.86 -2.71 10.03
C ALA A 52 -2.70 -1.99 10.72
N TYR A 53 -2.86 -0.70 10.99
CA TYR A 53 -1.87 0.12 11.69
C TYR A 53 -2.40 0.50 13.07
N SER A 54 -1.67 0.12 14.12
CA SER A 54 -2.07 0.33 15.52
C SER A 54 -0.96 0.93 16.37
N ALA A 55 -1.33 1.48 17.53
CA ALA A 55 -0.38 1.94 18.55
C ALA A 55 0.08 0.82 19.50
N SER A 56 -0.48 -0.37 19.38
CA SER A 56 -0.16 -1.53 20.21
C SER A 56 0.34 -2.68 19.36
N PRO A 57 1.30 -3.49 19.87
CA PRO A 57 1.74 -4.70 19.18
C PRO A 57 0.59 -5.71 19.07
N CYS A 58 0.72 -6.61 18.11
CA CYS A 58 -0.20 -7.72 17.90
C CYS A 58 0.57 -8.98 17.51
N ASP A 59 0.14 -10.11 18.06
CA ASP A 59 0.66 -11.45 17.72
C ASP A 59 -0.28 -12.18 16.76
N CYS A 60 -0.97 -11.46 15.87
CA CYS A 60 -1.87 -12.06 14.89
C CYS A 60 -1.06 -12.79 13.78
N GLU A 61 -1.74 -13.69 13.06
CA GLU A 61 -1.14 -14.50 11.98
C GLU A 61 -0.99 -13.75 10.66
N ALA A 62 -0.77 -12.43 10.69
CA ALA A 62 -0.49 -11.69 9.46
C ALA A 62 0.85 -12.15 8.85
N PRO A 63 0.94 -12.31 7.53
CA PRO A 63 2.18 -12.74 6.85
C PRO A 63 3.38 -11.82 7.07
N ALA A 64 3.14 -10.54 7.38
CA ALA A 64 4.22 -9.59 7.67
C ALA A 64 3.82 -8.64 8.80
N HIS A 65 4.80 -8.37 9.67
CA HIS A 65 4.68 -7.43 10.78
C HIS A 65 5.81 -6.41 10.71
N PHE A 66 5.47 -5.15 10.96
CA PHE A 66 6.44 -4.06 11.05
C PHE A 66 6.21 -3.28 12.34
N ALA A 67 7.27 -2.71 12.90
CA ALA A 67 7.18 -1.89 14.11
C ALA A 67 7.93 -0.56 13.92
N ASP A 68 7.44 0.49 14.57
CA ASP A 68 8.07 1.80 14.70
C ASP A 68 8.54 2.41 13.37
N GLY A 69 9.83 2.69 13.23
CA GLY A 69 10.41 3.26 12.01
C GLY A 69 10.20 2.39 10.76
N GLN A 70 10.21 1.05 10.91
CA GLN A 70 9.91 0.14 9.80
C GLN A 70 8.44 0.22 9.38
N ALA A 71 7.51 0.34 10.34
CA ALA A 71 6.09 0.51 10.05
C ALA A 71 5.81 1.87 9.38
N LEU A 72 6.48 2.95 9.82
CA LEU A 72 6.40 4.26 9.17
C LEU A 72 6.95 4.22 7.74
N GLN A 73 8.13 3.61 7.55
CA GLN A 73 8.74 3.44 6.22
C GLN A 73 7.82 2.63 5.30
N HIS A 74 7.29 1.51 5.78
CA HIS A 74 6.35 0.68 5.03
C HIS A 74 5.08 1.45 4.65
N LEU A 75 4.49 2.20 5.59
CA LEU A 75 3.32 3.05 5.31
C LEU A 75 3.62 4.11 4.24
N ALA A 76 4.80 4.73 4.28
CA ALA A 76 5.22 5.69 3.28
C ALA A 76 5.42 5.04 1.90
N GLU A 77 6.01 3.84 1.84
CA GLU A 77 6.16 3.05 0.61
C GLU A 77 4.79 2.67 0.01
N VAL A 78 3.84 2.26 0.86
CA VAL A 78 2.46 1.97 0.45
C VAL A 78 1.80 3.24 -0.08
N ALA A 79 1.85 4.35 0.65
CA ALA A 79 1.28 5.63 0.24
C ALA A 79 1.91 6.18 -1.06
N ALA A 80 3.20 5.93 -1.28
CA ALA A 80 3.88 6.26 -2.52
C ALA A 80 3.49 5.35 -3.70
N GLY A 81 2.87 4.19 -3.45
CA GLY A 81 2.54 3.20 -4.47
C GLY A 81 3.75 2.36 -4.91
N LEU A 82 4.78 2.23 -4.05
CA LEU A 82 5.97 1.41 -4.35
C LEU A 82 5.66 -0.09 -4.27
N HIS A 83 4.58 -0.47 -3.63
CA HIS A 83 4.10 -1.85 -3.54
C HIS A 83 2.95 -2.16 -4.50
N SER A 84 2.56 -1.22 -5.36
CA SER A 84 1.49 -1.41 -6.33
C SER A 84 1.99 -2.10 -7.59
N VAL A 85 1.10 -2.87 -8.27
CA VAL A 85 1.36 -3.47 -9.60
C VAL A 85 1.74 -2.37 -10.59
N VAL A 86 0.97 -1.29 -10.59
CA VAL A 86 1.33 -0.07 -11.31
C VAL A 86 2.08 0.83 -10.34
N LEU A 87 3.37 0.95 -10.58
CA LEU A 87 4.26 1.74 -9.75
C LEU A 87 3.78 3.20 -9.70
N GLY A 88 3.57 3.74 -8.49
CA GLY A 88 3.10 5.12 -8.30
C GLY A 88 1.61 5.34 -8.54
N GLU A 89 0.77 4.33 -8.42
CA GLU A 89 -0.67 4.50 -8.51
C GLU A 89 -1.18 5.58 -7.54
N GLU A 90 -1.97 6.53 -8.05
CA GLU A 90 -2.42 7.69 -7.25
C GLU A 90 -3.51 7.34 -6.25
N GLN A 91 -4.32 6.32 -6.50
CA GLN A 91 -5.48 5.99 -5.67
C GLN A 91 -5.09 5.54 -4.26
N ILE A 92 -3.94 4.87 -4.11
CA ILE A 92 -3.47 4.37 -2.81
C ILE A 92 -3.23 5.49 -1.81
N LEU A 93 -2.74 6.66 -2.24
CA LEU A 93 -2.54 7.81 -1.38
C LEU A 93 -3.86 8.27 -0.73
N GLY A 94 -4.94 8.29 -1.51
CA GLY A 94 -6.28 8.61 -1.03
C GLY A 94 -6.86 7.53 -0.12
N GLN A 95 -6.56 6.25 -0.37
CA GLN A 95 -6.98 5.13 0.47
C GLN A 95 -6.30 5.19 1.84
N VAL A 96 -4.98 5.39 1.88
CA VAL A 96 -4.22 5.59 3.12
C VAL A 96 -4.80 6.76 3.91
N ARG A 97 -4.99 7.93 3.28
CA ARG A 97 -5.55 9.10 3.95
C ARG A 97 -6.89 8.77 4.62
N ARG A 98 -7.84 8.20 3.88
CA ARG A 98 -9.18 7.84 4.41
C ARG A 98 -9.10 6.85 5.58
N ALA A 99 -8.20 5.89 5.53
CA ALA A 99 -8.03 4.90 6.60
C ALA A 99 -7.61 5.55 7.93
N PHE A 100 -6.85 6.65 7.86
CA PHE A 100 -6.37 7.35 9.05
C PHE A 100 -7.26 8.53 9.50
N ASP A 101 -8.23 8.98 8.70
CA ASP A 101 -9.10 10.13 9.03
C ASP A 101 -9.87 9.92 10.34
N THR A 102 -10.26 8.69 10.66
CA THR A 102 -10.98 8.32 11.89
C THR A 102 -10.11 7.70 12.98
N SER A 103 -8.81 7.58 12.76
CA SER A 103 -7.88 6.94 13.69
C SER A 103 -7.50 7.87 14.86
N LEU A 104 -6.78 7.33 15.84
CA LEU A 104 -6.24 8.10 16.96
C LEU A 104 -5.33 9.23 16.49
N PRO A 105 -5.32 10.41 17.18
CA PRO A 105 -4.49 11.54 16.78
C PRO A 105 -3.00 11.23 16.62
N ALA A 106 -2.49 10.29 17.40
CA ALA A 106 -1.11 9.83 17.31
C ALA A 106 -0.85 9.08 15.99
N LEU A 107 -1.74 8.19 15.56
CA LEU A 107 -1.66 7.49 14.28
C LEU A 107 -1.81 8.45 13.11
N ARG A 108 -2.70 9.45 13.21
CA ARG A 108 -2.83 10.49 12.17
C ARG A 108 -1.53 11.26 11.94
N ARG A 109 -0.83 11.66 13.01
CA ARG A 109 0.48 12.34 12.86
C ARG A 109 1.50 11.47 12.12
N VAL A 110 1.52 10.18 12.39
CA VAL A 110 2.40 9.23 11.66
C VAL A 110 2.00 9.14 10.19
N ALA A 111 0.70 9.04 9.92
CA ALA A 111 0.19 9.02 8.54
C ALA A 111 0.49 10.33 7.79
N ASP A 112 0.44 11.48 8.46
CA ASP A 112 0.78 12.77 7.86
C ASP A 112 2.25 12.81 7.40
N ILE A 113 3.18 12.24 8.17
CA ILE A 113 4.59 12.10 7.77
C ILE A 113 4.68 11.20 6.52
N ALA A 114 4.08 10.02 6.55
CA ALA A 114 4.11 9.09 5.43
C ALA A 114 3.49 9.67 4.15
N LEU A 115 2.31 10.29 4.26
CA LEU A 115 1.60 10.91 3.14
C LEU A 115 2.36 12.11 2.56
N ALA A 116 2.98 12.93 3.44
CA ALA A 116 3.79 14.06 2.99
C ALA A 116 5.06 13.59 2.28
N SER A 117 5.72 12.55 2.79
CA SER A 117 6.89 11.94 2.16
C SER A 117 6.56 11.34 0.78
N ALA A 118 5.44 10.62 0.69
CA ALA A 118 4.98 10.07 -0.57
C ALA A 118 4.69 11.15 -1.63
N ARG A 119 4.06 12.28 -1.23
CA ARG A 119 3.81 13.40 -2.13
C ARG A 119 5.10 14.09 -2.58
N GLU A 120 6.07 14.22 -1.69
CA GLU A 120 7.38 14.80 -2.01
C GLU A 120 8.14 13.94 -3.02
N LEU A 121 8.24 12.63 -2.79
CA LEU A 121 8.83 11.71 -3.75
C LEU A 121 8.18 11.83 -5.14
N ARG A 122 6.84 11.88 -5.21
CA ARG A 122 6.10 12.01 -6.47
C ARG A 122 6.43 13.31 -7.21
N ARG A 123 6.58 14.41 -6.49
CA ARG A 123 6.94 15.71 -7.10
C ARG A 123 8.38 15.74 -7.63
N GLU A 124 9.31 15.12 -6.90
CA GLU A 124 10.73 15.12 -7.27
C GLU A 124 11.04 14.21 -8.46
N THR A 125 10.26 13.14 -8.64
CA THR A 125 10.62 12.06 -9.55
C THR A 125 9.68 11.89 -10.73
N ASP A 126 8.67 12.78 -10.86
CA ASP A 126 7.57 12.68 -11.85
C ASP A 126 6.96 11.25 -11.88
N PHE A 127 6.83 10.68 -10.71
CA PHE A 127 6.46 9.31 -10.49
C PHE A 127 4.95 9.24 -10.21
N ASN A 128 4.17 9.35 -11.26
CA ASN A 128 2.71 9.26 -11.22
C ASN A 128 2.22 8.28 -12.28
N SER A 129 1.34 7.38 -11.89
CA SER A 129 0.71 6.43 -12.79
C SER A 129 -0.78 6.35 -12.51
N HIS A 130 -1.57 6.33 -13.57
CA HIS A 130 -3.02 6.15 -13.47
C HIS A 130 -3.37 4.67 -13.39
N ALA A 131 -4.42 4.34 -12.63
CA ALA A 131 -4.90 2.96 -12.55
C ALA A 131 -5.30 2.36 -13.93
N GLY A 132 -5.59 3.20 -14.92
CA GLY A 132 -5.77 2.77 -16.31
C GLY A 132 -4.55 2.06 -16.91
N ALA A 133 -3.35 2.34 -16.43
CA ALA A 133 -2.12 1.64 -16.85
C ALA A 133 -2.11 0.13 -16.46
N LEU A 134 -3.05 -0.34 -15.63
CA LEU A 134 -3.26 -1.77 -15.41
C LEU A 134 -3.64 -2.50 -16.70
N LEU A 135 -4.38 -1.84 -17.61
CA LEU A 135 -4.67 -2.42 -18.93
C LEU A 135 -3.39 -2.65 -19.74
N ASP A 136 -2.52 -1.65 -19.79
CA ASP A 136 -1.24 -1.76 -20.53
C ASP A 136 -0.37 -2.87 -19.92
N ARG A 137 -0.38 -2.97 -18.60
CA ARG A 137 0.35 -4.01 -17.90
C ARG A 137 -0.20 -5.40 -18.21
N ALA A 138 -1.51 -5.58 -18.19
CA ALA A 138 -2.16 -6.84 -18.52
C ALA A 138 -1.84 -7.27 -19.95
N LEU A 139 -1.97 -6.36 -20.92
CA LEU A 139 -1.63 -6.62 -22.32
C LEU A 139 -0.15 -7.00 -22.47
N LYS A 140 0.74 -6.29 -21.81
CA LYS A 140 2.18 -6.56 -21.86
C LYS A 140 2.53 -7.92 -21.25
N THR A 141 1.92 -8.28 -20.12
CA THR A 141 2.11 -9.58 -19.46
C THR A 141 1.60 -10.72 -20.34
N ALA A 142 0.47 -10.48 -21.05
CA ALA A 142 -0.07 -11.43 -22.02
C ALA A 142 0.70 -11.50 -23.37
N GLY A 143 1.64 -10.58 -23.62
CA GLY A 143 2.28 -10.43 -24.94
C GLY A 143 1.32 -9.98 -26.04
N MET A 144 0.23 -9.29 -25.68
CA MET A 144 -0.84 -8.92 -26.60
C MET A 144 -0.76 -7.43 -26.97
N THR A 145 -1.01 -7.11 -28.24
CA THR A 145 -1.15 -5.73 -28.72
C THR A 145 -2.62 -5.29 -28.70
N PRO A 146 -2.91 -4.02 -28.41
CA PRO A 146 -4.27 -3.48 -28.50
C PRO A 146 -4.87 -3.66 -29.89
N GLY A 147 -6.16 -3.93 -29.94
CA GLY A 147 -6.91 -4.10 -31.19
C GLY A 147 -8.28 -4.70 -30.93
N GLY A 148 -9.18 -4.64 -31.91
CA GLY A 148 -10.54 -5.17 -31.77
C GLY A 148 -11.35 -4.47 -30.67
N THR A 149 -12.24 -5.20 -30.01
CA THR A 149 -13.14 -4.66 -28.96
C THR A 149 -12.60 -4.94 -27.56
N LEU A 150 -12.57 -3.90 -26.71
CA LEU A 150 -12.35 -4.02 -25.26
C LEU A 150 -13.69 -3.97 -24.54
N LEU A 151 -14.01 -5.01 -23.78
CA LEU A 151 -15.16 -5.05 -22.87
C LEU A 151 -14.67 -4.83 -21.44
N VAL A 152 -15.15 -3.78 -20.78
CA VAL A 152 -14.84 -3.47 -19.38
C VAL A 152 -16.04 -3.83 -18.51
N LEU A 153 -15.87 -4.79 -17.61
CA LEU A 153 -16.90 -5.17 -16.65
C LEU A 153 -16.77 -4.30 -15.40
N GLY A 154 -17.72 -3.39 -15.20
CA GLY A 154 -17.75 -2.45 -14.08
C GLY A 154 -17.61 -0.99 -14.49
N GLY A 155 -18.59 -0.16 -14.09
CA GLY A 155 -18.65 1.29 -14.36
C GLY A 155 -18.07 2.16 -13.22
N GLY A 156 -17.36 1.56 -12.26
CA GLY A 156 -16.71 2.25 -11.15
C GLY A 156 -15.50 3.09 -11.59
N GLN A 157 -14.77 3.65 -10.64
CA GLN A 157 -13.60 4.51 -10.93
C GLN A 157 -12.56 3.78 -11.78
N LEU A 158 -12.18 2.55 -11.39
CA LEU A 158 -11.20 1.75 -12.14
C LEU A 158 -11.68 1.45 -13.57
N GLY A 159 -12.91 0.95 -13.73
CA GLY A 159 -13.44 0.62 -15.05
C GLY A 159 -13.48 1.81 -16.00
N ARG A 160 -13.82 2.99 -15.51
CA ARG A 160 -13.79 4.22 -16.33
C ARG A 160 -12.37 4.61 -16.75
N LEU A 161 -11.38 4.45 -15.88
CA LEU A 161 -9.98 4.73 -16.20
C LEU A 161 -9.44 3.72 -17.22
N VAL A 162 -9.79 2.44 -17.05
CA VAL A 162 -9.44 1.37 -18.01
C VAL A 162 -10.09 1.63 -19.37
N ALA A 163 -11.38 2.02 -19.40
CA ALA A 163 -12.07 2.33 -20.66
C ALA A 163 -11.45 3.53 -21.39
N ARG A 164 -11.11 4.63 -20.67
CA ARG A 164 -10.39 5.76 -21.27
C ARG A 164 -9.05 5.30 -21.84
N ARG A 165 -8.30 4.52 -21.04
CA ARG A 165 -7.01 4.01 -21.49
C ARG A 165 -7.13 3.13 -22.74
N GLY A 166 -8.18 2.29 -22.80
CA GLY A 166 -8.48 1.48 -23.99
C GLY A 166 -8.69 2.32 -25.25
N ARG A 167 -9.34 3.48 -25.13
CA ARG A 167 -9.48 4.43 -26.26
C ARG A 167 -8.14 5.01 -26.70
N GLU A 168 -7.30 5.36 -25.74
CA GLU A 168 -5.97 5.95 -26.01
C GLU A 168 -4.99 4.93 -26.62
N THR A 169 -5.12 3.66 -26.26
CA THR A 169 -4.17 2.60 -26.66
C THR A 169 -4.48 1.94 -28.00
N GLY A 170 -5.61 2.26 -28.65
CA GLY A 170 -5.91 1.83 -30.00
C GLY A 170 -6.85 0.62 -30.12
N PHE A 171 -7.69 0.34 -29.14
CA PHE A 171 -8.84 -0.54 -29.34
C PHE A 171 -9.82 0.10 -30.30
N ALA A 172 -10.32 -0.68 -31.26
CA ALA A 172 -11.26 -0.19 -32.27
C ALA A 172 -12.61 0.21 -31.66
N ASP A 173 -13.06 -0.52 -30.62
CA ASP A 173 -14.28 -0.23 -29.87
C ASP A 173 -14.03 -0.50 -28.39
N VAL A 174 -14.66 0.31 -27.51
CA VAL A 174 -14.58 0.16 -26.07
C VAL A 174 -15.98 0.20 -25.48
N ILE A 175 -16.32 -0.85 -24.74
CA ILE A 175 -17.66 -1.03 -24.14
C ILE A 175 -17.51 -1.14 -22.63
N ILE A 176 -18.29 -0.39 -21.87
CA ILE A 176 -18.48 -0.62 -20.42
C ILE A 176 -19.79 -1.37 -20.20
N ALA A 177 -19.69 -2.54 -19.57
CA ALA A 177 -20.84 -3.28 -19.07
C ALA A 177 -20.95 -3.10 -17.56
N SER A 178 -22.04 -2.51 -17.07
CA SER A 178 -22.23 -2.28 -15.64
C SER A 178 -23.72 -2.26 -15.24
N ARG A 179 -24.03 -2.42 -13.95
CA ARG A 179 -25.41 -2.37 -13.43
C ARG A 179 -26.02 -0.98 -13.57
N THR A 180 -25.23 0.03 -13.33
CA THR A 180 -25.63 1.44 -13.42
C THR A 180 -24.84 2.11 -14.51
N ARG A 181 -25.51 2.91 -15.35
CA ARG A 181 -24.84 3.67 -16.41
C ARG A 181 -23.85 4.65 -15.78
N PRO A 182 -22.54 4.54 -16.10
CA PRO A 182 -21.54 5.51 -15.61
C PRO A 182 -21.70 6.86 -16.31
N PRO A 183 -21.04 7.91 -15.81
CA PRO A 183 -20.87 9.16 -16.55
C PRO A 183 -20.32 8.88 -17.95
N GLU A 184 -20.78 9.63 -18.94
CA GLU A 184 -20.40 9.48 -20.33
C GLU A 184 -18.90 9.69 -20.53
N ILE A 185 -18.32 8.85 -21.37
CA ILE A 185 -16.91 8.94 -21.80
C ILE A 185 -16.93 8.94 -23.32
N GLU A 186 -16.31 9.92 -23.92
CA GLU A 186 -16.25 10.07 -25.38
C GLU A 186 -15.68 8.81 -26.05
N GLY A 187 -16.38 8.30 -27.03
CA GLY A 187 -15.98 7.09 -27.76
C GLY A 187 -16.08 5.79 -26.99
N VAL A 188 -16.76 5.75 -25.84
CA VAL A 188 -17.01 4.53 -25.05
C VAL A 188 -18.51 4.22 -25.05
N ARG A 189 -18.87 3.02 -25.48
CA ARG A 189 -20.25 2.54 -25.44
C ARG A 189 -20.60 1.98 -24.07
N TYR A 190 -21.86 2.08 -23.71
CA TYR A 190 -22.41 1.47 -22.50
C TYR A 190 -23.43 0.38 -22.84
N VAL A 191 -23.34 -0.75 -22.11
CA VAL A 191 -24.39 -1.79 -22.10
C VAL A 191 -24.72 -2.18 -20.65
N PRO A 192 -26.00 -2.53 -20.35
CA PRO A 192 -26.31 -3.16 -19.07
C PRO A 192 -25.50 -4.43 -18.88
N LEU A 193 -25.02 -4.69 -17.66
CA LEU A 193 -24.18 -5.86 -17.35
C LEU A 193 -24.88 -7.17 -17.73
N SER A 194 -26.20 -7.26 -17.58
CA SER A 194 -27.03 -8.41 -17.98
C SER A 194 -27.02 -8.70 -19.48
N ARG A 195 -26.59 -7.77 -20.30
CA ARG A 195 -26.49 -7.94 -21.77
C ARG A 195 -25.06 -8.21 -22.23
N ALA A 196 -24.10 -8.27 -21.31
CA ALA A 196 -22.70 -8.51 -21.68
C ALA A 196 -22.51 -9.85 -22.42
N SER A 197 -23.25 -10.90 -22.04
CA SER A 197 -23.23 -12.22 -22.67
C SER A 197 -23.76 -12.27 -24.11
N ALA A 198 -24.55 -11.26 -24.50
CA ALA A 198 -25.12 -11.18 -25.87
C ALA A 198 -24.22 -10.39 -26.85
N LEU A 199 -23.03 -9.97 -26.42
CA LEU A 199 -22.06 -9.29 -27.27
C LEU A 199 -21.37 -10.32 -28.18
N GLU A 200 -20.98 -9.86 -29.36
CA GLU A 200 -20.07 -10.58 -30.24
C GLU A 200 -18.72 -10.83 -29.57
N PRO A 201 -17.94 -11.79 -30.04
CA PRO A 201 -16.60 -12.03 -29.51
C PRO A 201 -15.75 -10.75 -29.45
N VAL A 202 -15.00 -10.59 -28.35
CA VAL A 202 -14.19 -9.41 -28.07
C VAL A 202 -12.70 -9.77 -27.99
N ALA A 203 -11.84 -8.81 -28.15
CA ALA A 203 -10.39 -9.05 -28.02
C ALA A 203 -9.99 -9.22 -26.54
N VAL A 204 -10.48 -8.35 -25.67
CA VAL A 204 -10.12 -8.35 -24.25
C VAL A 204 -11.36 -8.10 -23.41
N ILE A 205 -11.50 -8.85 -22.31
CA ILE A 205 -12.43 -8.52 -21.22
C ILE A 205 -11.62 -8.07 -20.01
N ALA A 206 -11.81 -6.85 -19.55
CA ALA A 206 -11.20 -6.32 -18.34
C ALA A 206 -12.20 -6.37 -17.17
N GLY A 207 -11.92 -7.20 -16.17
CA GLY A 207 -12.71 -7.31 -14.95
C GLY A 207 -12.35 -6.19 -13.97
N CYS A 208 -13.27 -5.25 -13.76
CA CYS A 208 -13.10 -4.09 -12.87
C CYS A 208 -14.22 -4.03 -11.81
N LEU A 209 -14.78 -5.16 -11.44
CA LEU A 209 -15.79 -5.28 -10.40
C LEU A 209 -15.13 -5.29 -9.01
N GLY A 210 -15.81 -4.76 -8.01
CA GLY A 210 -15.37 -4.78 -6.61
C GLY A 210 -15.75 -6.06 -5.88
N SER A 211 -15.90 -5.97 -4.55
CA SER A 211 -16.20 -7.11 -3.65
C SER A 211 -17.46 -7.92 -3.98
N ALA A 212 -18.39 -7.36 -4.75
CA ALA A 212 -19.59 -8.05 -5.22
C ALA A 212 -19.42 -8.78 -6.56
N ALA A 213 -18.20 -8.99 -7.04
CA ALA A 213 -17.95 -9.58 -8.36
C ALA A 213 -18.62 -10.95 -8.55
N GLY A 214 -18.51 -11.85 -7.57
CA GLY A 214 -19.11 -13.19 -7.63
C GLY A 214 -20.64 -13.21 -7.69
N GLU A 215 -21.30 -12.14 -7.25
CA GLU A 215 -22.76 -12.01 -7.23
C GLU A 215 -23.34 -11.35 -8.49
N VAL A 216 -22.50 -10.62 -9.23
CA VAL A 216 -22.97 -9.74 -10.30
C VAL A 216 -22.45 -10.13 -11.70
N LEU A 217 -21.48 -11.03 -11.79
CA LEU A 217 -21.02 -11.51 -13.08
C LEU A 217 -22.12 -12.30 -13.79
N PRO A 218 -22.34 -12.06 -15.11
CA PRO A 218 -23.23 -12.92 -15.90
C PRO A 218 -22.74 -14.37 -15.87
N ALA A 219 -23.68 -15.32 -15.95
CA ALA A 219 -23.36 -16.75 -15.98
C ALA A 219 -22.49 -17.14 -17.19
N SER A 220 -22.53 -16.34 -18.26
CA SER A 220 -21.66 -16.48 -19.43
C SER A 220 -21.16 -15.11 -19.87
N LEU A 221 -19.97 -15.08 -20.46
CA LEU A 221 -19.37 -13.91 -21.08
C LEU A 221 -19.16 -14.18 -22.57
N PRO A 222 -19.02 -13.16 -23.43
CA PRO A 222 -18.62 -13.36 -24.81
C PRO A 222 -17.24 -14.02 -24.90
N ALA A 223 -16.98 -14.73 -25.98
CA ALA A 223 -15.63 -15.26 -26.22
C ALA A 223 -14.62 -14.12 -26.28
N ALA A 224 -13.45 -14.32 -25.69
CA ALA A 224 -12.38 -13.35 -25.65
C ALA A 224 -11.01 -14.00 -25.88
N ALA A 225 -10.07 -13.25 -26.42
CA ALA A 225 -8.69 -13.70 -26.55
C ALA A 225 -7.89 -13.54 -25.24
N LEU A 226 -8.32 -12.62 -24.35
CA LEU A 226 -7.69 -12.37 -23.05
C LEU A 226 -8.72 -11.92 -22.02
N LEU A 227 -8.62 -12.43 -20.83
CA LEU A 227 -9.28 -11.93 -19.63
C LEU A 227 -8.26 -11.22 -18.74
N ALA A 228 -8.39 -9.90 -18.59
CA ALA A 228 -7.56 -9.12 -17.67
C ALA A 228 -8.30 -8.95 -16.34
N ASP A 229 -7.91 -9.69 -15.31
CA ASP A 229 -8.51 -9.60 -13.98
C ASP A 229 -7.88 -8.48 -13.16
N LEU A 230 -8.53 -7.34 -13.15
CA LEU A 230 -8.08 -6.12 -12.47
C LEU A 230 -8.80 -5.91 -11.13
N GLY A 231 -9.63 -6.85 -10.75
CA GLY A 231 -10.43 -6.79 -9.52
C GLY A 231 -9.78 -7.46 -8.32
N THR A 232 -10.22 -7.06 -7.13
CA THR A 232 -10.00 -7.78 -5.89
C THR A 232 -11.28 -7.71 -5.07
N PRO A 233 -11.86 -8.86 -4.72
CA PRO A 233 -11.44 -10.22 -5.11
C PRO A 233 -11.45 -10.43 -6.64
N ARG A 234 -10.87 -11.54 -7.08
CA ARG A 234 -10.83 -11.92 -8.51
C ARG A 234 -12.22 -11.89 -9.12
N ASN A 235 -12.28 -11.39 -10.35
CA ASN A 235 -13.54 -11.33 -11.10
C ASN A 235 -13.80 -12.64 -11.88
N PHE A 236 -12.76 -13.31 -12.33
CA PHE A 236 -12.88 -14.53 -13.10
C PHE A 236 -12.48 -15.76 -12.27
N ALA A 237 -13.32 -16.80 -12.32
CA ALA A 237 -13.01 -18.09 -11.72
C ALA A 237 -11.86 -18.79 -12.48
N GLU A 238 -11.28 -19.80 -11.87
CA GLU A 238 -10.32 -20.68 -12.54
C GLU A 238 -11.04 -21.53 -13.62
N GLY A 239 -10.26 -21.96 -14.63
CA GLY A 239 -10.78 -22.82 -15.69
C GLY A 239 -11.55 -22.08 -16.79
N GLN A 240 -11.23 -20.81 -17.03
CA GLN A 240 -11.78 -20.08 -18.19
C GLN A 240 -11.18 -20.60 -19.50
N ASP A 241 -11.97 -20.55 -20.58
CA ASP A 241 -11.50 -20.95 -21.93
C ASP A 241 -10.41 -20.02 -22.49
N ALA A 242 -10.43 -18.74 -22.08
CA ALA A 242 -9.42 -17.75 -22.45
C ALA A 242 -8.34 -17.61 -21.37
N PRO A 243 -7.08 -17.29 -21.73
CA PRO A 243 -6.04 -16.98 -20.76
C PRO A 243 -6.44 -15.82 -19.84
N VAL A 244 -6.20 -15.99 -18.54
CA VAL A 244 -6.48 -14.98 -17.52
C VAL A 244 -5.15 -14.38 -17.05
N VAL A 245 -5.00 -13.07 -17.13
CA VAL A 245 -3.90 -12.31 -16.51
C VAL A 245 -4.42 -11.61 -15.27
N THR A 246 -3.88 -11.97 -14.13
CA THR A 246 -4.27 -11.41 -12.81
C THR A 246 -3.31 -10.32 -12.34
N LEU A 247 -3.68 -9.60 -11.28
CA LEU A 247 -2.78 -8.66 -10.60
C LEU A 247 -1.53 -9.36 -10.07
N ALA A 248 -1.63 -10.64 -9.65
CA ALA A 248 -0.49 -11.43 -9.20
C ALA A 248 0.50 -11.69 -10.33
N ASP A 249 0.00 -12.08 -11.49
CA ASP A 249 0.84 -12.34 -12.68
C ASP A 249 1.56 -11.07 -13.14
N MET A 250 0.84 -9.93 -13.16
CA MET A 250 1.41 -8.63 -13.51
C MET A 250 2.51 -8.21 -12.53
N LEU A 251 2.32 -8.45 -11.23
CA LEU A 251 3.31 -8.13 -10.20
C LEU A 251 4.54 -9.03 -10.31
N ALA A 252 4.34 -10.32 -10.54
CA ALA A 252 5.41 -11.28 -10.75
C ALA A 252 6.25 -10.92 -11.98
N ASP A 253 5.60 -10.59 -13.11
CA ASP A 253 6.27 -10.14 -14.33
C ASP A 253 7.05 -8.82 -14.10
N GLU A 254 6.49 -7.87 -13.33
CA GLU A 254 7.21 -6.64 -12.98
C GLU A 254 8.45 -6.91 -12.13
N HIS A 255 8.34 -7.82 -11.15
CA HIS A 255 9.47 -8.20 -10.30
C HIS A 255 10.54 -9.00 -11.05
N ALA A 256 10.19 -9.68 -12.12
CA ALA A 256 11.15 -10.39 -12.96
C ALA A 256 11.99 -9.44 -13.85
N ARG A 257 11.65 -8.16 -13.94
CA ARG A 257 12.33 -7.18 -14.80
C ARG A 257 13.43 -6.42 -14.05
N PRO A 258 14.72 -6.61 -14.37
CA PRO A 258 15.82 -5.95 -13.65
C PRO A 258 15.69 -4.42 -13.60
N HIS A 259 15.22 -3.81 -14.70
CA HIS A 259 15.06 -2.35 -14.80
C HIS A 259 13.98 -1.81 -13.86
N ALA A 260 12.86 -2.51 -13.75
CA ALA A 260 11.78 -2.15 -12.82
C ALA A 260 12.22 -2.32 -11.36
N MET A 261 12.94 -3.39 -11.06
CA MET A 261 13.52 -3.63 -9.73
C MET A 261 14.52 -2.54 -9.35
N LYS A 262 15.42 -2.16 -10.27
CA LYS A 262 16.38 -1.09 -10.06
C LYS A 262 15.65 0.23 -9.76
N ARG A 263 14.70 0.61 -10.62
CA ARG A 263 13.91 1.85 -10.45
C ARG A 263 13.16 1.87 -9.12
N ARG A 264 12.56 0.75 -8.73
CA ARG A 264 11.87 0.60 -7.45
C ARG A 264 12.82 0.75 -6.25
N GLY A 265 14.03 0.21 -6.37
CA GLY A 265 15.10 0.36 -5.38
C GLY A 265 15.57 1.80 -5.20
N GLU A 266 15.78 2.53 -6.31
CA GLU A 266 16.16 3.95 -6.31
C GLU A 266 15.08 4.82 -5.64
N LEU A 267 13.81 4.61 -5.99
CA LEU A 267 12.68 5.33 -5.40
C LEU A 267 12.54 5.03 -3.89
N ARG A 268 12.74 3.77 -3.49
CA ARG A 268 12.71 3.38 -2.07
C ARG A 268 13.82 4.06 -1.29
N ALA A 269 15.05 4.07 -1.79
CA ALA A 269 16.18 4.74 -1.16
C ALA A 269 15.89 6.24 -0.97
N ARG A 270 15.40 6.91 -2.03
CA ARG A 270 15.05 8.33 -1.94
C ARG A 270 13.90 8.58 -0.96
N LEU A 271 12.87 7.72 -0.95
CA LEU A 271 11.77 7.84 0.01
C LEU A 271 12.26 7.70 1.46
N THR A 272 13.21 6.81 1.72
CA THR A 272 13.79 6.63 3.05
C THR A 272 14.46 7.92 3.55
N GLU A 273 15.25 8.60 2.70
CA GLU A 273 15.85 9.90 3.03
C GLU A 273 14.78 10.96 3.38
N ILE A 274 13.70 11.02 2.59
CA ILE A 274 12.61 11.97 2.81
C ILE A 274 11.87 11.66 4.13
N VAL A 275 11.55 10.38 4.39
CA VAL A 275 10.88 9.93 5.62
C VAL A 275 11.72 10.27 6.84
N ASP A 276 13.03 9.95 6.81
CA ASP A 276 13.95 10.22 7.90
C ASP A 276 14.04 11.72 8.20
N ALA A 277 14.17 12.56 7.17
CA ALA A 277 14.24 14.01 7.33
C ALA A 277 12.94 14.59 7.93
N ARG A 278 11.77 14.12 7.47
CA ARG A 278 10.45 14.56 7.98
C ARG A 278 10.18 14.07 9.39
N ALA A 279 10.50 12.80 9.69
CA ALA A 279 10.39 12.25 11.02
C ALA A 279 11.26 13.03 12.01
N ALA A 280 12.53 13.30 11.67
CA ALA A 280 13.42 14.13 12.48
C ALA A 280 12.90 15.56 12.69
N ALA A 281 12.30 16.19 11.66
CA ALA A 281 11.69 17.50 11.76
C ALA A 281 10.45 17.50 12.69
N ALA A 282 9.58 16.49 12.56
CA ALA A 282 8.40 16.33 13.41
C ALA A 282 8.78 16.14 14.89
N LEU A 283 9.91 15.51 15.15
CA LEU A 283 10.43 15.28 16.49
C LEU A 283 11.01 16.57 17.09
N ARG A 284 11.69 17.39 16.31
CA ARG A 284 12.18 18.71 16.75
C ARG A 284 11.04 19.67 17.11
N SER A 285 9.90 19.58 16.42
CA SER A 285 8.70 20.38 16.71
C SER A 285 7.86 19.84 17.87
N GLY A 286 8.16 18.61 18.33
CA GLY A 286 7.49 17.95 19.45
C GLY A 286 8.30 18.00 20.75
N SER A 287 8.19 16.97 21.59
CA SER A 287 9.00 16.88 22.81
C SER A 287 10.45 16.44 22.47
N PRO A 288 11.48 17.11 23.01
CA PRO A 288 12.90 16.70 22.84
C PRO A 288 13.19 15.23 23.14
N ILE A 289 12.43 14.65 24.08
CA ILE A 289 12.53 13.23 24.46
C ILE A 289 12.07 12.30 23.34
N ALA A 290 11.02 12.69 22.61
CA ALA A 290 10.53 11.88 21.50
C ALA A 290 11.55 11.84 20.34
N GLY A 291 12.24 12.96 20.09
CA GLY A 291 13.33 13.08 19.14
C GLY A 291 14.48 12.14 19.45
N LEU A 292 14.97 12.20 20.67
CA LEU A 292 16.06 11.38 21.14
C LEU A 292 15.74 9.88 21.03
N ARG A 293 14.55 9.46 21.45
CA ARG A 293 14.13 8.04 21.37
C ARG A 293 14.04 7.53 19.94
N PHE A 294 13.54 8.34 19.04
CA PHE A 294 13.49 7.96 17.62
C PHE A 294 14.88 7.78 17.03
N GLU A 295 15.79 8.74 17.28
CA GLU A 295 17.16 8.67 16.77
C GLU A 295 17.90 7.44 17.29
N VAL A 296 17.73 7.12 18.55
CA VAL A 296 18.29 5.92 19.17
C VAL A 296 17.73 4.65 18.53
N GLU A 297 16.42 4.60 18.28
CA GLU A 297 15.80 3.46 17.63
C GLU A 297 16.27 3.31 16.16
N ARG A 298 16.46 4.41 15.46
CA ARG A 298 17.05 4.41 14.11
C ARG A 298 18.48 3.85 14.09
N ILE A 299 19.29 4.25 15.05
CA ILE A 299 20.66 3.72 15.22
C ILE A 299 20.61 2.23 15.53
N ARG A 300 19.75 1.80 16.46
CA ARG A 300 19.58 0.39 16.82
C ARG A 300 19.23 -0.47 15.60
N GLN A 301 18.25 -0.06 14.80
CA GLN A 301 17.82 -0.81 13.62
C GLN A 301 18.91 -0.88 12.54
N ARG A 302 19.65 0.21 12.32
CA ARG A 302 20.78 0.22 11.39
C ARG A 302 21.88 -0.75 11.81
N GLU A 303 22.25 -0.74 13.09
CA GLU A 303 23.30 -1.62 13.60
C GLU A 303 22.84 -3.09 13.65
N LEU A 304 21.56 -3.35 13.95
CA LEU A 304 20.99 -4.69 13.86
C LEU A 304 21.05 -5.23 12.42
N ALA A 305 20.63 -4.43 11.44
CA ALA A 305 20.73 -4.81 10.03
C ALA A 305 22.17 -5.06 9.56
N ARG A 306 23.12 -4.28 10.08
CA ARG A 306 24.57 -4.48 9.83
C ARG A 306 25.06 -5.79 10.44
N MET A 307 24.68 -6.07 11.70
CA MET A 307 25.06 -7.31 12.39
C MET A 307 24.50 -8.55 11.69
N MET A 308 23.25 -8.51 11.26
CA MET A 308 22.64 -9.62 10.50
C MET A 308 23.34 -9.90 9.16
N LYS A 309 23.87 -8.85 8.50
CA LYS A 309 24.70 -9.04 7.28
C LYS A 309 26.06 -9.64 7.56
N LEU A 310 26.70 -9.28 8.68
CA LEU A 310 28.03 -9.77 9.06
C LEU A 310 27.97 -11.18 9.67
N HIS A 311 26.87 -11.50 10.33
CA HIS A 311 26.69 -12.75 11.08
C HIS A 311 25.32 -13.36 10.78
N PRO A 312 25.11 -13.89 9.57
CA PRO A 312 23.80 -14.46 9.15
C PRO A 312 23.38 -15.67 9.98
N ASP A 313 24.29 -16.31 10.70
CA ASP A 313 24.01 -17.50 11.52
C ASP A 313 23.43 -17.15 12.90
N LEU A 314 23.42 -15.88 13.30
CA LEU A 314 22.89 -15.46 14.59
C LEU A 314 21.35 -15.33 14.51
N PRO A 315 20.63 -15.78 15.55
CA PRO A 315 19.16 -15.67 15.60
C PRO A 315 18.72 -14.19 15.59
N ALA A 316 18.05 -13.77 14.53
CA ALA A 316 17.63 -12.37 14.35
C ALA A 316 16.77 -11.86 15.51
N ASP A 317 15.84 -12.68 16.01
CA ASP A 317 14.93 -12.33 17.11
C ASP A 317 15.67 -12.14 18.43
N ALA A 318 16.68 -12.98 18.71
CA ALA A 318 17.48 -12.85 19.92
C ALA A 318 18.34 -11.59 19.90
N LEU A 319 18.94 -11.25 18.75
CA LEU A 319 19.69 -10.01 18.55
C LEU A 319 18.79 -8.77 18.68
N ASP A 320 17.60 -8.80 18.11
CA ASP A 320 16.63 -7.71 18.21
C ASP A 320 16.17 -7.50 19.64
N ALA A 321 15.83 -8.58 20.34
CA ALA A 321 15.42 -8.55 21.75
C ALA A 321 16.53 -8.01 22.65
N PHE A 322 17.78 -8.45 22.45
CA PHE A 322 18.94 -7.95 23.19
C PHE A 322 19.17 -6.46 22.93
N ALA A 323 19.15 -6.04 21.66
CA ALA A 323 19.36 -4.64 21.29
C ALA A 323 18.28 -3.73 21.86
N ARG A 324 17.00 -4.16 21.86
CA ARG A 324 15.89 -3.45 22.52
C ARG A 324 16.08 -3.34 24.02
N ALA A 325 16.44 -4.44 24.69
CA ALA A 325 16.66 -4.46 26.13
C ALA A 325 17.78 -3.49 26.52
N LEU A 326 18.90 -3.49 25.78
CA LEU A 326 20.03 -2.60 26.00
C LEU A 326 19.63 -1.12 25.85
N VAL A 327 18.96 -0.77 24.77
CA VAL A 327 18.47 0.60 24.52
C VAL A 327 17.51 1.04 25.62
N ASN A 328 16.55 0.21 25.98
CA ASN A 328 15.59 0.53 27.04
C ASN A 328 16.27 0.77 28.39
N GLN A 329 17.26 -0.04 28.73
CA GLN A 329 18.00 0.08 29.99
C GLN A 329 18.85 1.34 30.03
N LEU A 330 19.57 1.66 28.95
CA LEU A 330 20.39 2.87 28.84
C LEU A 330 19.57 4.17 28.87
N PHE A 331 18.38 4.17 28.25
CA PHE A 331 17.55 5.37 28.12
C PHE A 331 16.45 5.49 29.18
N HIS A 332 16.29 4.54 30.07
CA HIS A 332 15.31 4.62 31.14
C HIS A 332 15.57 5.80 32.08
N GLY A 333 16.76 5.91 32.62
CA GLY A 333 17.16 7.00 33.54
C GLY A 333 17.16 8.37 32.87
N PRO A 334 17.85 8.58 31.75
CA PRO A 334 17.81 9.82 30.99
C PRO A 334 16.40 10.27 30.61
N SER A 335 15.54 9.36 30.15
CA SER A 335 14.15 9.67 29.80
C SER A 335 13.32 10.13 30.99
N ALA A 336 13.55 9.58 32.17
CA ALA A 336 12.89 9.99 33.40
C ALA A 336 13.30 11.40 33.82
N ARG A 337 14.60 11.73 33.73
CA ARG A 337 15.12 13.08 34.06
C ARG A 337 14.66 14.14 33.08
N LEU A 338 14.67 13.84 31.77
CA LEU A 338 14.18 14.75 30.72
C LEU A 338 12.69 15.05 30.83
N LYS A 339 11.90 14.14 31.42
CA LYS A 339 10.47 14.38 31.73
C LYS A 339 10.29 15.37 32.86
N SER A 340 11.21 15.41 33.81
CA SER A 340 11.15 16.31 34.98
C SER A 340 11.79 17.68 34.72
N ASP A 341 12.65 17.80 33.69
CA ASP A 341 13.32 19.06 33.32
C ASP A 341 13.30 19.27 31.79
N PRO A 342 12.30 20.01 31.26
CA PRO A 342 12.18 20.30 29.83
C PRO A 342 13.36 21.10 29.25
N ALA A 343 14.03 21.96 30.05
CA ALA A 343 15.15 22.78 29.57
C ALA A 343 16.39 21.93 29.28
N LEU A 344 16.55 20.80 29.97
CA LEU A 344 17.58 19.82 29.69
C LEU A 344 17.34 19.12 28.33
N GLY A 345 16.10 19.03 27.91
CA GLY A 345 15.70 18.37 26.66
C GLY A 345 16.24 19.05 25.42
N GLU A 346 16.29 20.38 25.37
CA GLU A 346 16.85 21.13 24.24
C GLU A 346 18.36 20.90 24.11
N LYS A 347 19.08 20.93 25.22
CA LYS A 347 20.53 20.69 25.25
C LYS A 347 20.90 19.25 24.84
N VAL A 348 20.07 18.27 25.21
CA VAL A 348 20.30 16.87 24.84
C VAL A 348 20.00 16.66 23.35
N ALA A 349 18.97 17.33 22.79
CA ALA A 349 18.67 17.26 21.37
C ALA A 349 19.81 17.77 20.48
N GLU A 350 20.55 18.80 20.93
CA GLU A 350 21.73 19.33 20.24
C GLU A 350 22.89 18.31 20.20
N LEU A 351 23.09 17.52 21.28
CA LEU A 351 24.15 16.51 21.36
C LEU A 351 23.95 15.32 20.40
N PHE A 352 22.72 15.08 19.96
CA PHE A 352 22.38 13.98 19.06
C PHE A 352 21.96 14.47 17.66
N ALA A 353 22.10 15.78 17.37
CA ALA A 353 21.95 16.28 16.02
C ALA A 353 23.02 15.69 15.11
N PRO A 354 22.71 15.24 13.88
CA PRO A 354 23.72 14.80 12.94
C PRO A 354 24.65 15.96 12.61
N ALA A 355 25.97 15.67 12.61
CA ALA A 355 27.02 16.61 12.25
C ALA A 355 26.94 17.02 10.78
#